data_9a730d5734f96cdff2d5c5d35d1c68d7
#
_entry.id   9a730d5734f96cdff2d5c5d35d1c68d7
#
_cell.length_a   1.000
_cell.length_b   1.000
_cell.length_c   1.000
_cell.angle_alpha   90.00
_cell.angle_beta   90.00
_cell.angle_gamma   90.00
#
_symmetry.space_group_name_H-M   'P 1'
#
loop_
_entity.id
_entity.type
_entity.pdbx_description
1 polymer ?
#
loop_
_entity_poly.entity_id
_entity_poly.type
_entity_poly.pdbx_seq_one_letter_code
_entity_poly.pdbx_strand_id
1 'polypeptide(L)'
;MVTDSFHASTNFPILWKVKLLINHNINCARATQKGDMSMTYKMKKWQKLSTITLLMAGVITLNGGEFRSIDKHQIAVADTNVQTPDYEKLRNTWLDVNYGYDKYDENNPDMKKKFDATEKEAEKLLKEMKTESDRKYLWENSKDLDTKSADMTRTYRNIEKIAEAMKHKDTKLKTDENKKKVKDALDWLHENAYGKEPDKKVKELTENFKITDSSKKKALNWWDYEIGTPRALTNTLILLNGDISSDEKKKYTDPIKTFAPDSDKILSSVGKPEQAKGGNLVDISKVKLLESIIEEDKDMMKNSIDSFNKVFTYVQDSATDKERNGFYKDGSYIDHKDVPYTGAYGVVLLEGISQMMPMIKETPFNDKTQNNTTLKSWIDDGFLPLIYKGEMMDLSRGRAISRENETSHSASATVMISLLRLSDAMDESTKAKYKQIVKTSVKSDSSYKQNDYLSSYSDISKMKSLIEDSTISTXFFFNYFID
;
A
#
# COMPACT_ATOMS: atom_id res chain seq x y z
N MET A 1 29.82 -35.98 -54.45
CA MET A 1 30.03 -37.12 -53.53
C MET A 1 30.98 -36.65 -52.42
N VAL A 2 30.42 -36.27 -51.31
CA VAL A 2 31.19 -36.02 -50.07
C VAL A 2 30.48 -36.83 -48.99
N THR A 3 31.15 -37.84 -48.53
CA THR A 3 30.69 -38.68 -47.44
C THR A 3 31.18 -38.08 -46.13
N ASP A 4 30.26 -37.49 -45.37
CA ASP A 4 30.57 -37.08 -44.00
C ASP A 4 30.21 -38.20 -43.03
N SER A 5 31.24 -38.71 -42.38
CA SER A 5 31.12 -39.70 -41.32
C SER A 5 30.72 -39.00 -40.02
N PHE A 6 29.50 -39.22 -39.56
CA PHE A 6 29.07 -38.80 -38.22
C PHE A 6 29.59 -39.80 -37.17
N HIS A 7 30.48 -39.29 -36.32
CA HIS A 7 30.87 -40.02 -35.11
C HIS A 7 29.72 -39.88 -34.08
N ALA A 8 29.07 -40.98 -33.80
CA ALA A 8 28.02 -41.06 -32.77
C ALA A 8 28.67 -41.05 -31.38
N SER A 9 28.64 -39.95 -30.68
CA SER A 9 28.99 -39.92 -29.27
C SER A 9 27.76 -40.06 -28.39
N THR A 10 27.97 -40.75 -27.35
CA THR A 10 27.21 -41.29 -26.21
C THR A 10 26.12 -40.48 -25.54
N ASN A 11 25.27 -39.77 -26.26
CA ASN A 11 24.19 -39.00 -25.66
C ASN A 11 22.75 -39.51 -25.94
N PHE A 12 22.61 -40.80 -26.30
CA PHE A 12 21.37 -41.43 -26.66
C PHE A 12 20.30 -41.48 -25.52
N PRO A 13 20.64 -41.68 -24.24
CA PRO A 13 19.59 -41.83 -23.22
C PRO A 13 18.86 -40.55 -22.88
N ILE A 14 19.47 -39.37 -23.03
CA ILE A 14 18.89 -38.08 -22.62
C ILE A 14 17.90 -37.61 -23.68
N LEU A 15 18.24 -37.71 -24.94
CA LEU A 15 17.37 -37.36 -26.06
C LEU A 15 16.09 -38.23 -26.10
N TRP A 16 16.21 -39.52 -25.72
CA TRP A 16 15.07 -40.42 -25.66
C TRP A 16 14.11 -40.06 -24.50
N LYS A 17 14.65 -39.67 -23.35
CA LYS A 17 13.86 -39.18 -22.19
C LYS A 17 13.17 -37.86 -22.49
N VAL A 18 13.83 -36.96 -23.21
CA VAL A 18 13.24 -35.68 -23.64
C VAL A 18 12.10 -35.92 -24.64
N LYS A 19 12.28 -36.84 -25.58
CA LYS A 19 11.25 -37.19 -26.58
C LYS A 19 10.04 -37.86 -25.91
N LEU A 20 10.25 -38.68 -24.88
CA LEU A 20 9.18 -39.27 -24.06
C LEU A 20 8.41 -38.20 -23.26
N LEU A 21 9.11 -37.20 -22.70
CA LEU A 21 8.51 -36.09 -21.96
C LEU A 21 7.65 -35.20 -22.88
N ILE A 22 8.14 -34.93 -24.09
CA ILE A 22 7.40 -34.10 -25.06
C ILE A 22 6.13 -34.86 -25.51
N ASN A 23 6.24 -36.13 -25.82
CA ASN A 23 5.07 -36.96 -26.23
C ASN A 23 4.07 -37.13 -25.07
N HIS A 24 4.54 -37.22 -23.83
CA HIS A 24 3.66 -37.31 -22.66
C HIS A 24 2.87 -36.02 -22.44
N ASN A 25 3.54 -34.86 -22.59
CA ASN A 25 2.90 -33.55 -22.47
C ASN A 25 1.85 -33.31 -23.56
N ILE A 26 2.10 -33.76 -24.79
CA ILE A 26 1.13 -33.65 -25.90
C ILE A 26 -0.10 -34.51 -25.62
N ASN A 27 0.09 -35.72 -25.09
CA ASN A 27 -1.02 -36.63 -24.76
C ASN A 27 -1.83 -36.13 -23.55
N CYS A 28 -1.17 -35.51 -22.56
CA CYS A 28 -1.83 -34.87 -21.41
C CYS A 28 -2.64 -33.63 -21.82
N ALA A 29 -2.15 -32.83 -22.75
CA ALA A 29 -2.89 -31.68 -23.31
C ALA A 29 -4.13 -32.12 -24.07
N ARG A 30 -4.09 -33.28 -24.74
CA ARG A 30 -5.25 -33.86 -25.41
C ARG A 30 -6.27 -34.43 -24.42
N ALA A 31 -5.84 -34.91 -23.25
CA ALA A 31 -6.73 -35.48 -22.23
C ALA A 31 -7.47 -34.36 -21.46
N THR A 32 -6.83 -33.18 -21.25
CA THR A 32 -7.49 -32.03 -20.60
C THR A 32 -8.63 -31.45 -21.43
N GLN A 33 -8.59 -31.57 -22.73
CA GLN A 33 -9.72 -31.20 -23.59
C GLN A 33 -10.96 -32.10 -23.41
N LYS A 34 -10.81 -33.25 -22.73
CA LYS A 34 -11.91 -34.20 -22.49
C LYS A 34 -12.45 -34.18 -21.03
N GLY A 35 -12.01 -33.27 -20.20
CA GLY A 35 -12.62 -32.98 -18.88
C GLY A 35 -12.30 -33.94 -17.74
N ASP A 36 -11.18 -34.66 -17.78
CA ASP A 36 -10.80 -35.60 -16.71
C ASP A 36 -10.02 -34.88 -15.58
N MET A 37 -10.70 -34.61 -14.47
CA MET A 37 -10.16 -33.88 -13.33
C MET A 37 -9.10 -34.63 -12.50
N SER A 38 -9.04 -35.95 -12.59
CA SER A 38 -8.05 -36.74 -11.83
C SER A 38 -6.62 -36.56 -12.36
N MET A 39 -6.51 -36.18 -13.63
CA MET A 39 -5.21 -35.94 -14.28
C MET A 39 -4.61 -34.57 -14.03
N THR A 40 -5.42 -33.59 -13.67
CA THR A 40 -4.93 -32.21 -13.39
C THR A 40 -4.02 -32.12 -12.17
N TYR A 41 -4.29 -32.91 -11.14
CA TYR A 41 -3.45 -32.95 -9.94
C TYR A 41 -2.09 -33.61 -10.23
N LYS A 42 -2.06 -34.63 -11.02
CA LYS A 42 -0.83 -35.32 -11.45
C LYS A 42 0.01 -34.40 -12.37
N MET A 43 -0.64 -33.60 -13.23
CA MET A 43 0.05 -32.64 -14.11
C MET A 43 0.79 -31.54 -13.33
N LYS A 44 0.19 -30.98 -12.29
CA LYS A 44 0.84 -29.92 -11.47
C LYS A 44 2.09 -30.44 -10.77
N LYS A 45 2.12 -31.70 -10.38
CA LYS A 45 3.29 -32.34 -9.76
C LYS A 45 4.40 -32.63 -10.78
N TRP A 46 4.03 -32.99 -12.01
CA TRP A 46 4.98 -33.28 -13.09
C TRP A 46 5.55 -32.00 -13.74
N GLN A 47 4.77 -30.93 -13.83
CA GLN A 47 5.26 -29.64 -14.31
C GLN A 47 6.36 -29.06 -13.41
N LYS A 48 6.23 -29.21 -12.09
CA LYS A 48 7.28 -28.81 -11.14
C LYS A 48 8.57 -29.65 -11.32
N LEU A 49 8.41 -30.93 -11.60
CA LEU A 49 9.57 -31.83 -11.84
C LEU A 49 10.24 -31.56 -13.19
N SER A 50 9.47 -31.25 -14.24
CA SER A 50 10.02 -30.98 -15.59
C SER A 50 10.76 -29.64 -15.65
N THR A 51 10.32 -28.63 -14.90
CA THR A 51 11.00 -27.33 -14.82
C THR A 51 12.37 -27.46 -14.15
N ILE A 52 12.44 -28.29 -13.12
CA ILE A 52 13.71 -28.56 -12.41
C ILE A 52 14.68 -29.34 -13.34
N THR A 53 14.16 -30.26 -14.13
CA THR A 53 14.99 -31.07 -15.04
C THR A 53 15.49 -30.25 -16.24
N LEU A 54 14.71 -29.30 -16.75
CA LEU A 54 15.12 -28.41 -17.84
C LEU A 54 16.19 -27.37 -17.37
N LEU A 55 16.09 -26.91 -16.14
CA LEU A 55 17.10 -26.03 -15.55
C LEU A 55 18.44 -26.75 -15.36
N MET A 56 18.40 -28.03 -15.00
CA MET A 56 19.62 -28.83 -14.87
C MET A 56 20.27 -29.17 -16.23
N ALA A 57 19.48 -29.40 -17.27
CA ALA A 57 20.00 -29.68 -18.61
C ALA A 57 20.62 -28.44 -19.28
N GLY A 58 20.10 -27.25 -19.00
CA GLY A 58 20.64 -25.96 -19.51
C GLY A 58 22.01 -25.63 -18.95
N VAL A 59 22.29 -26.03 -17.72
CA VAL A 59 23.59 -25.77 -17.05
C VAL A 59 24.69 -26.69 -17.58
N ILE A 60 24.33 -27.90 -18.04
CA ILE A 60 25.30 -28.92 -18.49
C ILE A 60 25.81 -28.61 -19.91
N THR A 61 25.08 -27.87 -20.73
CA THR A 61 25.45 -27.59 -22.12
C THR A 61 26.40 -26.38 -22.30
N LEU A 62 26.59 -25.57 -21.24
CA LEU A 62 27.40 -24.35 -21.34
C LEU A 62 28.88 -24.51 -20.89
N ASN A 63 29.25 -25.63 -20.29
CA ASN A 63 30.61 -25.85 -19.83
C ASN A 63 31.12 -27.26 -20.26
N GLY A 64 31.82 -27.32 -21.36
CA GLY A 64 32.55 -28.54 -21.79
C GLY A 64 33.73 -28.78 -20.84
N GLY A 65 33.51 -29.56 -19.80
CA GLY A 65 34.54 -29.94 -18.84
C GLY A 65 34.02 -30.91 -17.79
N GLU A 66 34.95 -31.71 -17.27
CA GLU A 66 34.78 -32.87 -16.40
C GLU A 66 33.66 -32.85 -15.36
N PHE A 67 32.99 -34.00 -15.19
CA PHE A 67 31.97 -34.26 -14.18
C PHE A 67 32.55 -34.08 -12.76
N ARG A 68 32.31 -32.93 -12.13
CA ARG A 68 32.48 -32.80 -10.68
C ARG A 68 31.10 -32.87 -10.01
N SER A 69 30.98 -33.67 -8.97
CA SER A 69 29.77 -33.79 -8.19
C SER A 69 29.43 -32.42 -7.61
N ILE A 70 28.28 -31.90 -7.97
CA ILE A 70 27.77 -30.61 -7.46
C ILE A 70 27.29 -30.86 -6.05
N ASP A 71 27.95 -30.29 -5.09
CA ASP A 71 27.57 -30.33 -3.67
C ASP A 71 26.19 -29.64 -3.51
N LYS A 72 25.32 -30.26 -2.73
CA LYS A 72 23.95 -29.76 -2.48
C LYS A 72 23.91 -28.34 -1.91
N HIS A 73 25.02 -27.85 -1.36
CA HIS A 73 25.14 -26.47 -0.88
C HIS A 73 25.31 -25.43 -1.99
N GLN A 74 25.71 -25.82 -3.22
CA GLN A 74 25.89 -24.86 -4.32
C GLN A 74 24.60 -24.53 -5.09
N ILE A 75 23.56 -25.34 -4.93
CA ILE A 75 22.27 -25.08 -5.63
C ILE A 75 21.47 -23.95 -4.94
N ALA A 76 21.77 -23.71 -3.66
CA ALA A 76 21.12 -22.61 -2.90
C ALA A 76 21.72 -21.22 -3.20
N VAL A 77 22.82 -21.14 -3.96
CA VAL A 77 23.58 -19.90 -4.19
C VAL A 77 23.08 -19.10 -5.40
N ALA A 78 22.21 -19.68 -6.24
CA ALA A 78 21.73 -18.99 -7.45
C ALA A 78 20.65 -17.92 -7.20
N ASP A 79 20.13 -17.82 -5.97
CA ASP A 79 19.06 -16.88 -5.61
C ASP A 79 19.49 -15.81 -4.59
N THR A 80 20.80 -15.65 -4.38
CA THR A 80 21.31 -14.89 -3.23
C THR A 80 21.85 -13.49 -3.54
N ASN A 81 21.56 -12.93 -4.73
CA ASN A 81 22.14 -11.62 -5.08
C ASN A 81 21.13 -10.46 -5.00
N VAL A 82 19.94 -10.66 -4.44
CA VAL A 82 19.05 -9.55 -4.15
C VAL A 82 19.46 -8.96 -2.79
N GLN A 83 19.94 -7.74 -2.82
CA GLN A 83 20.37 -6.98 -1.64
C GLN A 83 19.28 -7.01 -0.55
N THR A 84 19.69 -7.16 0.70
CA THR A 84 18.77 -7.05 1.84
C THR A 84 18.26 -5.61 1.94
N PRO A 85 16.95 -5.39 2.13
CA PRO A 85 16.43 -4.04 2.30
C PRO A 85 17.02 -3.35 3.54
N ASP A 86 17.26 -2.07 3.45
CA ASP A 86 17.65 -1.24 4.60
C ASP A 86 16.37 -0.79 5.32
N TYR A 87 15.92 -1.60 6.26
CA TYR A 87 14.66 -1.39 6.97
C TYR A 87 14.67 -0.10 7.80
N GLU A 88 15.82 0.29 8.37
CA GLU A 88 15.94 1.55 9.11
C GLU A 88 15.75 2.75 8.18
N LYS A 89 16.40 2.72 7.03
CA LYS A 89 16.23 3.76 6.00
C LYS A 89 14.78 3.85 5.56
N LEU A 90 14.12 2.70 5.35
CA LEU A 90 12.71 2.66 4.94
C LEU A 90 11.79 3.28 6.01
N ARG A 91 12.00 2.95 7.28
CA ARG A 91 11.27 3.59 8.39
C ARG A 91 11.46 5.11 8.37
N ASN A 92 12.69 5.56 8.19
CA ASN A 92 13.00 7.00 8.14
C ASN A 92 12.37 7.69 6.93
N THR A 93 12.38 7.04 5.76
CA THR A 93 11.71 7.56 4.55
C THR A 93 10.19 7.69 4.78
N TRP A 94 9.58 6.69 5.40
CA TRP A 94 8.15 6.75 5.75
C TRP A 94 7.85 7.92 6.69
N LEU A 95 8.68 8.10 7.72
CA LEU A 95 8.54 9.22 8.66
C LEU A 95 8.73 10.56 7.99
N ASP A 96 9.70 10.68 7.06
CA ASP A 96 9.93 11.93 6.33
C ASP A 96 8.74 12.29 5.43
N VAL A 97 8.25 11.32 4.65
CA VAL A 97 7.13 11.55 3.73
C VAL A 97 5.85 11.93 4.48
N ASN A 98 5.53 11.23 5.56
CA ASN A 98 4.22 11.35 6.22
C ASN A 98 4.20 12.32 7.40
N TYR A 99 5.35 12.64 7.99
CA TYR A 99 5.43 13.53 9.16
C TYR A 99 6.47 14.64 8.99
N GLY A 100 7.69 14.29 8.58
CA GLY A 100 8.73 15.27 8.26
C GLY A 100 9.29 16.00 9.47
N TYR A 101 9.54 15.28 10.57
CA TYR A 101 10.00 15.90 11.84
C TYR A 101 11.29 16.71 11.67
N ASP A 102 12.19 16.30 10.75
CA ASP A 102 13.46 17.01 10.49
C ASP A 102 13.26 18.36 9.79
N LYS A 103 12.07 18.60 9.23
CA LYS A 103 11.72 19.85 8.53
C LYS A 103 11.04 20.86 9.47
N TYR A 104 10.73 20.46 10.69
CA TYR A 104 10.05 21.34 11.63
C TYR A 104 10.88 22.59 11.93
N ASP A 105 10.24 23.74 11.80
CA ASP A 105 10.82 25.06 12.10
C ASP A 105 9.81 25.81 13.00
N GLU A 106 10.20 26.06 14.25
CA GLU A 106 9.35 26.77 15.22
C GLU A 106 8.99 28.19 14.79
N ASN A 107 9.81 28.77 13.91
CA ASN A 107 9.57 30.13 13.39
C ASN A 107 8.54 30.13 12.23
N ASN A 108 8.17 28.97 11.72
CA ASN A 108 7.12 28.85 10.72
C ASN A 108 5.77 28.74 11.45
N PRO A 109 4.89 29.75 11.32
CA PRO A 109 3.63 29.77 12.10
C PRO A 109 2.70 28.58 11.78
N ASP A 110 2.72 28.06 10.57
CA ASP A 110 1.89 26.90 10.19
C ASP A 110 2.40 25.62 10.85
N MET A 111 3.73 25.44 10.87
CA MET A 111 4.36 24.29 11.53
C MET A 111 4.14 24.35 13.04
N LYS A 112 4.28 25.55 13.63
CA LYS A 112 4.01 25.77 15.06
C LYS A 112 2.55 25.47 15.40
N LYS A 113 1.62 25.97 14.60
CA LYS A 113 0.18 25.70 14.75
C LYS A 113 -0.12 24.19 14.72
N LYS A 114 0.48 23.47 13.76
CA LYS A 114 0.34 22.00 13.65
C LYS A 114 0.90 21.31 14.90
N PHE A 115 2.10 21.67 15.32
CA PHE A 115 2.74 21.11 16.52
C PHE A 115 1.85 21.30 17.75
N ASP A 116 1.40 22.53 17.99
CA ASP A 116 0.57 22.87 19.15
C ASP A 116 -0.76 22.08 19.15
N ALA A 117 -1.39 21.95 17.98
CA ALA A 117 -2.63 21.19 17.83
C ALA A 117 -2.42 19.69 18.08
N THR A 118 -1.34 19.12 17.55
CA THR A 118 -0.98 17.70 17.75
C THR A 118 -0.69 17.43 19.22
N GLU A 119 0.11 18.27 19.85
CA GLU A 119 0.46 18.17 21.28
C GLU A 119 -0.81 18.22 22.16
N LYS A 120 -1.67 19.21 21.93
CA LYS A 120 -2.91 19.42 22.68
C LYS A 120 -3.87 18.22 22.55
N GLU A 121 -4.05 17.71 21.34
CA GLU A 121 -4.92 16.55 21.09
C GLU A 121 -4.37 15.30 21.79
N ALA A 122 -3.07 15.07 21.69
CA ALA A 122 -2.43 13.91 22.34
C ALA A 122 -2.50 14.02 23.87
N GLU A 123 -2.29 15.20 24.43
CA GLU A 123 -2.42 15.43 25.88
C GLU A 123 -3.83 15.12 26.37
N LYS A 124 -4.85 15.58 25.63
CA LYS A 124 -6.25 15.27 25.91
C LYS A 124 -6.50 13.76 25.87
N LEU A 125 -6.04 13.08 24.81
CA LEU A 125 -6.22 11.64 24.65
C LEU A 125 -5.54 10.86 25.78
N LEU A 126 -4.34 11.24 26.19
CA LEU A 126 -3.61 10.62 27.31
C LEU A 126 -4.37 10.78 28.63
N LYS A 127 -4.97 11.95 28.84
CA LYS A 127 -5.76 12.26 30.05
C LYS A 127 -7.06 11.46 30.09
N GLU A 128 -7.73 11.29 28.95
CA GLU A 128 -9.02 10.61 28.86
C GLU A 128 -8.88 9.07 28.75
N MET A 129 -7.68 8.57 28.49
CA MET A 129 -7.45 7.13 28.29
C MET A 129 -7.64 6.38 29.60
N LYS A 130 -8.50 5.35 29.57
CA LYS A 130 -8.74 4.47 30.73
C LYS A 130 -7.54 3.52 30.91
N THR A 131 -7.08 3.39 32.14
CA THR A 131 -5.93 2.54 32.50
C THR A 131 -6.27 1.52 33.58
N GLU A 132 -7.51 1.51 34.07
CA GLU A 132 -7.97 0.57 35.11
C GLU A 132 -7.86 -0.89 34.61
N SER A 133 -7.55 -1.79 35.49
CA SER A 133 -7.34 -3.22 35.15
C SER A 133 -8.60 -3.90 34.62
N ASP A 134 -9.79 -3.44 35.05
CA ASP A 134 -11.09 -4.00 34.64
C ASP A 134 -11.77 -3.23 33.52
N ARG A 135 -11.05 -2.31 32.88
CA ARG A 135 -11.61 -1.48 31.77
C ARG A 135 -12.13 -2.34 30.61
N LYS A 136 -13.17 -1.86 29.95
CA LYS A 136 -13.78 -2.55 28.80
C LYS A 136 -13.49 -1.83 27.48
N TYR A 137 -12.92 -0.64 27.53
CA TYR A 137 -12.51 0.19 26.41
C TYR A 137 -11.46 1.19 26.88
N LEU A 138 -10.79 1.86 25.94
CA LEU A 138 -9.77 2.86 26.27
C LEU A 138 -10.33 4.29 26.27
N TRP A 139 -11.31 4.58 25.42
CA TRP A 139 -11.95 5.91 25.32
C TRP A 139 -13.46 5.77 25.20
N GLU A 140 -14.20 6.67 25.86
CA GLU A 140 -15.67 6.67 25.89
C GLU A 140 -16.28 6.80 24.47
N ASN A 141 -15.63 7.59 23.61
CA ASN A 141 -16.13 7.81 22.23
C ASN A 141 -15.86 6.65 21.26
N SER A 142 -15.27 5.57 21.76
CA SER A 142 -14.95 4.37 20.97
C SER A 142 -15.07 3.10 21.84
N LYS A 143 -16.18 2.99 22.56
CA LYS A 143 -16.38 1.96 23.59
C LYS A 143 -16.99 0.65 23.07
N ASP A 144 -17.58 0.65 21.89
CA ASP A 144 -18.37 -0.49 21.40
C ASP A 144 -17.53 -1.45 20.53
N LEU A 145 -16.35 -1.83 21.03
CA LEU A 145 -15.33 -2.59 20.28
C LEU A 145 -15.82 -3.93 19.71
N ASP A 146 -16.77 -4.59 20.37
CA ASP A 146 -17.27 -5.92 19.96
C ASP A 146 -18.40 -5.84 18.92
N THR A 147 -19.08 -4.70 18.82
CA THR A 147 -20.29 -4.58 18.01
C THR A 147 -20.17 -3.53 16.90
N LYS A 148 -19.12 -2.69 16.97
CA LYS A 148 -18.91 -1.58 16.05
C LYS A 148 -17.40 -1.46 15.74
N SER A 149 -16.98 -2.04 14.63
CA SER A 149 -15.56 -2.12 14.27
C SER A 149 -14.90 -0.75 14.05
N ALA A 150 -15.69 0.26 13.66
CA ALA A 150 -15.19 1.64 13.53
C ALA A 150 -14.66 2.19 14.86
N ASP A 151 -15.19 1.73 16.00
CA ASP A 151 -14.69 2.13 17.32
C ASP A 151 -13.31 1.54 17.60
N MET A 152 -13.05 0.32 17.13
CA MET A 152 -11.71 -0.28 17.18
C MET A 152 -10.71 0.55 16.36
N THR A 153 -11.03 0.85 15.12
CA THR A 153 -10.19 1.69 14.25
C THR A 153 -9.93 3.06 14.90
N ARG A 154 -10.97 3.69 15.46
CA ARG A 154 -10.85 4.99 16.16
C ARG A 154 -9.89 4.87 17.35
N THR A 155 -9.98 3.80 18.12
CA THR A 155 -9.11 3.57 19.27
C THR A 155 -7.63 3.49 18.84
N TYR A 156 -7.32 2.75 17.77
CA TYR A 156 -5.96 2.67 17.23
C TYR A 156 -5.49 4.01 16.67
N ARG A 157 -6.36 4.78 16.04
CA ARG A 157 -6.04 6.14 15.57
C ARG A 157 -5.75 7.11 16.72
N ASN A 158 -6.43 6.94 17.86
CA ASN A 158 -6.13 7.74 19.05
C ASN A 158 -4.70 7.45 19.54
N ILE A 159 -4.29 6.18 19.54
CA ILE A 159 -2.91 5.80 19.91
C ILE A 159 -1.91 6.36 18.88
N GLU A 160 -2.25 6.28 17.58
CA GLU A 160 -1.42 6.85 16.51
C GLU A 160 -1.17 8.36 16.74
N LYS A 161 -2.21 9.12 17.08
CA LYS A 161 -2.08 10.56 17.38
C LYS A 161 -1.16 10.81 18.58
N ILE A 162 -1.27 9.99 19.63
CA ILE A 162 -0.37 10.08 20.80
C ILE A 162 1.07 9.79 20.35
N ALA A 163 1.28 8.73 19.57
CA ALA A 163 2.60 8.34 19.07
C ALA A 163 3.20 9.43 18.17
N GLU A 164 2.37 10.06 17.32
CA GLU A 164 2.77 11.18 16.45
C GLU A 164 3.34 12.34 17.31
N ALA A 165 2.62 12.73 18.36
CA ALA A 165 3.08 13.79 19.25
C ALA A 165 4.37 13.38 20.00
N MET A 166 4.40 12.16 20.52
CA MET A 166 5.55 11.66 21.29
C MET A 166 6.82 11.54 20.45
N LYS A 167 6.70 11.41 19.12
CA LYS A 167 7.87 11.32 18.22
C LYS A 167 8.57 12.68 18.05
N HIS A 168 7.85 13.78 18.20
CA HIS A 168 8.40 15.13 17.98
C HIS A 168 9.50 15.45 19.02
N LYS A 169 10.60 16.02 18.55
CA LYS A 169 11.77 16.33 19.42
C LYS A 169 11.45 17.33 20.55
N ASP A 170 10.51 18.25 20.31
CA ASP A 170 10.16 19.32 21.25
C ASP A 170 8.93 18.98 22.13
N THR A 171 8.44 17.76 22.05
CA THR A 171 7.26 17.33 22.82
C THR A 171 7.55 17.25 24.33
N LYS A 172 6.57 17.62 25.13
CA LYS A 172 6.56 17.38 26.58
C LYS A 172 6.01 15.99 26.93
N LEU A 173 5.44 15.29 25.96
CA LEU A 173 4.66 14.08 26.19
C LEU A 173 5.50 12.79 26.20
N LYS A 174 6.76 12.85 25.75
CA LYS A 174 7.63 11.66 25.68
C LYS A 174 8.24 11.37 27.06
N THR A 175 7.40 11.02 28.02
CA THR A 175 7.78 10.62 29.38
C THR A 175 7.71 9.11 29.53
N ASP A 176 8.40 8.54 30.52
CA ASP A 176 8.36 7.10 30.81
C ASP A 176 6.94 6.67 31.21
N GLU A 177 6.21 7.53 31.92
CA GLU A 177 4.81 7.28 32.28
C GLU A 177 3.94 7.14 31.01
N ASN A 178 4.05 8.06 30.07
CA ASN A 178 3.26 8.03 28.83
C ASN A 178 3.66 6.86 27.92
N LYS A 179 4.95 6.54 27.84
CA LYS A 179 5.43 5.35 27.11
C LYS A 179 4.79 4.08 27.67
N LYS A 180 4.75 3.98 29.01
CA LYS A 180 4.13 2.85 29.71
C LYS A 180 2.62 2.79 29.42
N LYS A 181 1.92 3.93 29.46
CA LYS A 181 0.49 4.00 29.15
C LYS A 181 0.20 3.52 27.71
N VAL A 182 0.99 3.98 26.75
CA VAL A 182 0.82 3.59 25.32
C VAL A 182 1.09 2.09 25.13
N LYS A 183 2.16 1.59 25.76
CA LYS A 183 2.47 0.15 25.70
C LYS A 183 1.36 -0.68 26.34
N ASP A 184 0.88 -0.30 27.51
CA ASP A 184 -0.24 -0.96 28.20
C ASP A 184 -1.52 -0.95 27.32
N ALA A 185 -1.77 0.15 26.63
CA ALA A 185 -2.91 0.27 25.70
C ALA A 185 -2.78 -0.71 24.53
N LEU A 186 -1.58 -0.82 23.93
CA LEU A 186 -1.33 -1.75 22.81
C LEU A 186 -1.45 -3.21 23.29
N ASP A 187 -0.92 -3.54 24.46
CA ASP A 187 -1.05 -4.87 25.07
C ASP A 187 -2.54 -5.19 25.28
N TRP A 188 -3.27 -4.27 25.91
CA TRP A 188 -4.70 -4.45 26.19
C TRP A 188 -5.51 -4.67 24.91
N LEU A 189 -5.23 -3.88 23.86
CA LEU A 189 -5.93 -4.00 22.56
C LEU A 189 -5.61 -5.33 21.87
N HIS A 190 -4.37 -5.78 21.97
CA HIS A 190 -4.00 -7.09 21.44
C HIS A 190 -4.76 -8.22 22.16
N GLU A 191 -4.89 -8.13 23.48
CA GLU A 191 -5.55 -9.16 24.30
C GLU A 191 -7.09 -9.10 24.23
N ASN A 192 -7.67 -7.92 24.04
CA ASN A 192 -9.11 -7.70 24.22
C ASN A 192 -9.87 -7.25 22.98
N ALA A 193 -9.17 -6.85 21.91
CA ALA A 193 -9.79 -6.35 20.69
C ALA A 193 -9.19 -6.99 19.43
N TYR A 194 -8.28 -6.33 18.74
CA TYR A 194 -7.79 -6.74 17.41
C TYR A 194 -7.06 -8.08 17.44
N GLY A 195 -6.29 -8.37 18.48
CA GLY A 195 -5.55 -9.63 18.63
C GLY A 195 -6.31 -10.74 19.34
N LYS A 196 -7.54 -10.46 19.80
CA LYS A 196 -8.34 -11.42 20.54
C LYS A 196 -8.94 -12.48 19.63
N GLU A 197 -8.41 -13.71 19.70
CA GLU A 197 -8.93 -14.86 18.95
C GLU A 197 -9.21 -14.54 17.47
N PRO A 198 -8.20 -14.10 16.69
CA PRO A 198 -8.49 -13.60 15.32
C PRO A 198 -9.22 -14.61 14.42
N ASP A 199 -8.90 -15.91 14.50
CA ASP A 199 -9.56 -16.95 13.71
C ASP A 199 -11.07 -17.08 14.05
N LYS A 200 -11.39 -16.94 15.34
CA LYS A 200 -12.78 -16.96 15.80
C LYS A 200 -13.51 -15.69 15.34
N LYS A 201 -12.80 -14.56 15.37
CA LYS A 201 -13.35 -13.28 14.89
C LYS A 201 -13.66 -13.35 13.39
N VAL A 202 -12.80 -13.97 12.58
CA VAL A 202 -13.07 -14.18 11.13
C VAL A 202 -14.37 -14.98 10.93
N LYS A 203 -14.59 -16.01 11.73
CA LYS A 203 -15.86 -16.79 11.67
C LYS A 203 -17.06 -15.89 12.01
N GLU A 204 -16.97 -15.11 13.09
CA GLU A 204 -18.01 -14.15 13.48
C GLU A 204 -18.29 -13.13 12.35
N LEU A 205 -17.23 -12.54 11.80
CA LEU A 205 -17.35 -11.56 10.69
C LEU A 205 -18.01 -12.19 9.47
N THR A 206 -17.62 -13.42 9.13
CA THR A 206 -18.18 -14.16 7.99
C THR A 206 -19.68 -14.38 8.17
N GLU A 207 -20.10 -14.79 9.37
CA GLU A 207 -21.53 -14.98 9.65
C GLU A 207 -22.30 -13.65 9.66
N ASN A 208 -21.73 -12.60 10.29
CA ASN A 208 -22.32 -11.26 10.31
C ASN A 208 -22.48 -10.70 8.88
N PHE A 209 -21.52 -10.96 8.01
CA PHE A 209 -21.54 -10.49 6.61
C PHE A 209 -22.71 -11.08 5.82
N LYS A 210 -23.12 -12.31 6.13
CA LYS A 210 -24.26 -13.00 5.50
C LYS A 210 -25.62 -12.47 5.92
N ILE A 211 -25.70 -11.76 7.07
CA ILE A 211 -26.98 -11.23 7.60
C ILE A 211 -27.48 -10.11 6.69
N THR A 212 -28.66 -10.28 6.13
CA THR A 212 -29.32 -9.27 5.28
C THR A 212 -30.24 -8.35 6.06
N ASP A 213 -30.78 -8.81 7.19
CA ASP A 213 -31.63 -8.02 8.10
C ASP A 213 -30.76 -7.05 8.91
N SER A 214 -30.79 -5.78 8.55
CA SER A 214 -29.95 -4.73 9.16
C SER A 214 -30.19 -4.57 10.68
N SER A 215 -31.39 -4.93 11.17
CA SER A 215 -31.72 -4.84 12.61
C SER A 215 -30.98 -5.89 13.45
N LYS A 216 -30.52 -6.97 12.83
CA LYS A 216 -29.81 -8.07 13.48
C LYS A 216 -28.30 -8.02 13.22
N LYS A 217 -27.87 -7.16 12.31
CA LYS A 217 -26.48 -7.08 11.85
C LYS A 217 -25.66 -6.16 12.76
N LYS A 218 -24.56 -6.65 13.30
CA LYS A 218 -23.60 -5.80 14.02
C LYS A 218 -22.91 -4.86 13.00
N ALA A 219 -22.49 -3.69 13.45
CA ALA A 219 -21.75 -2.71 12.63
C ALA A 219 -20.27 -3.09 12.49
N LEU A 220 -20.04 -4.28 11.94
CA LEU A 220 -18.71 -4.84 11.72
C LEU A 220 -18.37 -4.77 10.24
N ASN A 221 -17.34 -4.01 9.91
CA ASN A 221 -16.91 -3.75 8.53
C ASN A 221 -15.53 -4.39 8.30
N TRP A 222 -15.42 -5.15 7.22
CA TRP A 222 -14.15 -5.78 6.79
C TRP A 222 -13.01 -4.76 6.69
N TRP A 223 -13.31 -3.54 6.22
CA TRP A 223 -12.34 -2.48 6.03
C TRP A 223 -11.59 -2.13 7.32
N ASP A 224 -12.30 -2.14 8.45
CA ASP A 224 -11.71 -1.85 9.77
C ASP A 224 -10.67 -2.91 10.17
N TYR A 225 -10.92 -4.18 9.81
CA TYR A 225 -10.03 -5.29 10.16
C TYR A 225 -8.85 -5.41 9.20
N GLU A 226 -9.05 -5.10 7.91
CA GLU A 226 -8.04 -5.32 6.87
C GLU A 226 -7.21 -4.07 6.54
N ILE A 227 -7.79 -2.87 6.69
CA ILE A 227 -7.15 -1.61 6.29
C ILE A 227 -7.10 -0.59 7.44
N GLY A 228 -8.24 -0.22 8.00
CA GLY A 228 -8.32 0.90 8.94
C GLY A 228 -7.48 0.72 10.20
N THR A 229 -7.68 -0.38 10.90
CA THR A 229 -6.91 -0.70 12.12
C THR A 229 -5.45 -1.00 11.78
N PRO A 230 -5.13 -1.87 10.79
CA PRO A 230 -3.73 -2.11 10.43
C PRO A 230 -2.94 -0.85 10.05
N ARG A 231 -3.56 0.10 9.34
CA ARG A 231 -2.89 1.37 8.98
C ARG A 231 -2.47 2.14 10.24
N ALA A 232 -3.40 2.33 11.16
CA ALA A 232 -3.14 3.06 12.41
C ALA A 232 -2.09 2.32 13.26
N LEU A 233 -2.20 0.99 13.33
CA LEU A 233 -1.26 0.16 14.09
C LEU A 233 0.15 0.22 13.50
N THR A 234 0.30 0.01 12.19
CA THR A 234 1.63 0.02 11.54
C THR A 234 2.29 1.39 11.64
N ASN A 235 1.53 2.48 11.44
CA ASN A 235 2.04 3.84 11.65
C ASN A 235 2.54 4.02 13.09
N THR A 236 1.74 3.59 14.06
CA THR A 236 2.08 3.67 15.50
C THR A 236 3.40 2.94 15.78
N LEU A 237 3.57 1.74 15.25
CA LEU A 237 4.77 0.93 15.51
C LEU A 237 6.02 1.52 14.86
N ILE A 238 5.88 2.18 13.69
CA ILE A 238 6.99 2.90 13.05
C ILE A 238 7.35 4.16 13.87
N LEU A 239 6.34 4.91 14.34
CA LEU A 239 6.54 6.10 15.18
C LEU A 239 7.25 5.76 16.49
N LEU A 240 6.90 4.64 17.10
CA LEU A 240 7.44 4.17 18.38
C LEU A 240 8.65 3.25 18.22
N ASN A 241 9.23 3.17 17.02
CA ASN A 241 10.41 2.33 16.80
C ASN A 241 11.53 2.76 17.76
N GLY A 242 12.07 1.81 18.51
CA GLY A 242 13.03 2.07 19.57
C GLY A 242 12.41 2.09 20.97
N ASP A 243 11.11 2.39 21.09
CA ASP A 243 10.39 2.34 22.38
C ASP A 243 9.64 1.00 22.56
N ILE A 244 9.50 0.20 21.51
CA ILE A 244 8.83 -1.10 21.51
C ILE A 244 9.79 -2.14 20.89
N SER A 245 9.97 -3.28 21.56
CA SER A 245 10.88 -4.33 21.10
C SER A 245 10.39 -5.00 19.82
N SER A 246 11.28 -5.66 19.09
CA SER A 246 10.95 -6.40 17.87
C SER A 246 9.91 -7.49 18.10
N ASP A 247 10.02 -8.20 19.22
CA ASP A 247 9.06 -9.27 19.57
C ASP A 247 7.67 -8.70 19.85
N GLU A 248 7.60 -7.56 20.55
CA GLU A 248 6.32 -6.89 20.81
C GLU A 248 5.70 -6.36 19.51
N LYS A 249 6.52 -5.78 18.63
CA LYS A 249 6.03 -5.32 17.31
C LYS A 249 5.42 -6.48 16.52
N LYS A 250 6.11 -7.62 16.46
CA LYS A 250 5.60 -8.84 15.78
C LYS A 250 4.31 -9.36 16.45
N LYS A 251 4.26 -9.36 17.77
CA LYS A 251 3.05 -9.73 18.53
C LYS A 251 1.85 -8.86 18.08
N TYR A 252 2.04 -7.54 18.01
CA TYR A 252 0.96 -6.61 17.66
C TYR A 252 0.53 -6.72 16.19
N THR A 253 1.44 -7.03 15.26
CA THR A 253 1.11 -7.16 13.84
C THR A 253 0.54 -8.53 13.48
N ASP A 254 0.75 -9.56 14.32
CA ASP A 254 0.34 -10.93 14.00
C ASP A 254 -1.14 -11.08 13.57
N PRO A 255 -2.13 -10.39 14.19
CA PRO A 255 -3.51 -10.48 13.73
C PRO A 255 -3.71 -10.02 12.27
N ILE A 256 -2.83 -9.16 11.73
CA ILE A 256 -2.92 -8.72 10.32
C ILE A 256 -2.83 -9.93 9.40
N LYS A 257 -1.99 -10.91 9.74
CA LYS A 257 -1.80 -12.14 8.93
C LYS A 257 -3.09 -12.96 8.81
N THR A 258 -3.95 -12.89 9.85
CA THR A 258 -5.25 -13.59 9.82
C THR A 258 -6.31 -12.79 9.06
N PHE A 259 -6.42 -11.49 9.32
CA PHE A 259 -7.47 -10.65 8.72
C PHE A 259 -7.14 -10.26 7.27
N ALA A 260 -5.86 -10.00 6.98
CA ALA A 260 -5.37 -9.57 5.67
C ALA A 260 -4.15 -10.40 5.25
N PRO A 261 -4.34 -11.69 4.95
CA PRO A 261 -3.21 -12.59 4.62
C PRO A 261 -2.51 -12.25 3.30
N ASP A 262 -3.26 -11.71 2.33
CA ASP A 262 -2.76 -11.41 0.98
C ASP A 262 -2.56 -9.90 0.80
N SER A 263 -1.53 -9.52 0.07
CA SER A 263 -1.21 -8.10 -0.19
C SER A 263 -2.03 -7.49 -1.33
N ASP A 264 -2.85 -8.30 -2.03
CA ASP A 264 -3.67 -7.85 -3.17
C ASP A 264 -5.13 -8.29 -3.08
N LYS A 265 -5.58 -8.75 -1.91
CA LYS A 265 -6.98 -9.17 -1.73
C LYS A 265 -7.64 -8.42 -0.58
N ILE A 266 -8.94 -8.21 -0.73
CA ILE A 266 -9.82 -7.65 0.30
C ILE A 266 -10.92 -8.67 0.59
N LEU A 267 -11.74 -8.40 1.62
CA LEU A 267 -12.84 -9.26 2.07
C LEU A 267 -12.38 -10.62 2.61
N SER A 268 -11.08 -10.78 2.89
CA SER A 268 -10.51 -12.00 3.49
C SER A 268 -11.09 -12.25 4.88
N SER A 269 -11.23 -11.17 5.68
CA SER A 269 -11.75 -11.23 7.04
C SER A 269 -13.22 -11.64 7.13
N VAL A 270 -13.97 -11.56 6.01
CA VAL A 270 -15.37 -12.00 5.94
C VAL A 270 -15.55 -13.28 5.10
N GLY A 271 -14.45 -13.99 4.87
CA GLY A 271 -14.46 -15.29 4.19
C GLY A 271 -14.78 -15.25 2.70
N LYS A 272 -14.63 -14.09 2.06
CA LYS A 272 -14.90 -13.90 0.62
C LYS A 272 -13.75 -13.16 -0.08
N PRO A 273 -12.51 -13.67 0.00
CA PRO A 273 -11.38 -12.95 -0.58
C PRO A 273 -11.59 -12.68 -2.07
N GLU A 274 -11.38 -11.44 -2.48
CA GLU A 274 -11.45 -11.04 -3.89
C GLU A 274 -10.30 -10.10 -4.22
N GLN A 275 -9.94 -10.02 -5.49
CA GLN A 275 -8.86 -9.17 -5.98
C GLN A 275 -9.18 -7.70 -5.71
N ALA A 276 -8.33 -7.04 -4.94
CA ALA A 276 -8.43 -5.61 -4.67
C ALA A 276 -8.11 -4.81 -5.93
N LYS A 277 -8.72 -3.63 -6.07
CA LYS A 277 -8.52 -2.71 -7.20
C LYS A 277 -8.47 -1.27 -6.71
N GLY A 278 -7.90 -0.39 -7.53
CA GLY A 278 -7.87 1.05 -7.26
C GLY A 278 -7.31 1.40 -5.90
N GLY A 279 -7.98 2.29 -5.18
CA GLY A 279 -7.58 2.74 -3.85
C GLY A 279 -7.45 1.63 -2.82
N ASN A 280 -8.34 0.63 -2.88
CA ASN A 280 -8.28 -0.52 -1.96
C ASN A 280 -7.02 -1.37 -2.19
N LEU A 281 -6.60 -1.52 -3.45
CA LEU A 281 -5.37 -2.25 -3.77
C LEU A 281 -4.14 -1.50 -3.22
N VAL A 282 -4.10 -0.18 -3.40
CA VAL A 282 -3.02 0.66 -2.84
C VAL A 282 -3.01 0.53 -1.31
N ASP A 283 -4.18 0.63 -0.67
CA ASP A 283 -4.29 0.59 0.79
C ASP A 283 -3.85 -0.76 1.36
N ILE A 284 -4.33 -1.88 0.80
CA ILE A 284 -3.97 -3.21 1.32
C ILE A 284 -2.47 -3.52 1.07
N SER A 285 -1.94 -3.18 -0.10
CA SER A 285 -0.51 -3.37 -0.38
C SER A 285 0.36 -2.47 0.51
N LYS A 286 -0.11 -1.26 0.82
CA LYS A 286 0.57 -0.33 1.76
C LYS A 286 0.62 -0.92 3.18
N VAL A 287 -0.50 -1.46 3.68
CA VAL A 287 -0.54 -2.14 4.99
C VAL A 287 0.52 -3.25 5.02
N LYS A 288 0.57 -4.09 4.00
CA LYS A 288 1.51 -5.22 3.95
C LYS A 288 2.97 -4.75 3.77
N LEU A 289 3.20 -3.66 3.04
CA LEU A 289 4.54 -3.07 2.94
C LEU A 289 5.03 -2.57 4.31
N LEU A 290 4.18 -1.85 5.04
CA LEU A 290 4.54 -1.33 6.37
C LEU A 290 4.74 -2.48 7.37
N GLU A 291 3.88 -3.50 7.32
CA GLU A 291 4.04 -4.72 8.13
C GLU A 291 5.41 -5.36 7.86
N SER A 292 5.79 -5.50 6.57
CA SER A 292 7.07 -6.09 6.18
C SER A 292 8.27 -5.29 6.68
N ILE A 293 8.16 -3.97 6.73
CA ILE A 293 9.21 -3.07 7.27
C ILE A 293 9.33 -3.25 8.78
N ILE A 294 8.21 -3.39 9.48
CA ILE A 294 8.18 -3.58 10.94
C ILE A 294 8.77 -4.94 11.32
N GLU A 295 8.39 -5.99 10.57
CA GLU A 295 8.84 -7.38 10.83
C GLU A 295 10.20 -7.70 10.20
N GLU A 296 10.70 -6.82 9.33
CA GLU A 296 11.94 -7.00 8.56
C GLU A 296 11.85 -8.26 7.67
N ASP A 297 10.70 -8.43 7.00
CA ASP A 297 10.38 -9.57 6.15
C ASP A 297 10.50 -9.18 4.67
N LYS A 298 11.61 -9.61 4.04
CA LYS A 298 11.96 -9.33 2.65
C LYS A 298 10.94 -9.91 1.65
N ASP A 299 10.45 -11.12 1.90
CA ASP A 299 9.51 -11.79 1.00
C ASP A 299 8.14 -11.13 1.04
N MET A 300 7.66 -10.78 2.23
CA MET A 300 6.43 -10.00 2.40
C MET A 300 6.55 -8.64 1.70
N MET A 301 7.71 -7.98 1.83
CA MET A 301 7.98 -6.71 1.16
C MET A 301 7.88 -6.85 -0.36
N LYS A 302 8.58 -7.85 -0.93
CA LYS A 302 8.52 -8.11 -2.37
C LYS A 302 7.09 -8.37 -2.83
N ASN A 303 6.36 -9.21 -2.12
CA ASN A 303 4.96 -9.54 -2.45
C ASN A 303 4.07 -8.29 -2.41
N SER A 304 4.26 -7.41 -1.42
CA SER A 304 3.47 -6.18 -1.30
C SER A 304 3.76 -5.21 -2.44
N ILE A 305 5.03 -5.10 -2.88
CA ILE A 305 5.42 -4.24 -4.01
C ILE A 305 4.89 -4.83 -5.33
N ASP A 306 4.99 -6.13 -5.52
CA ASP A 306 4.43 -6.81 -6.70
C ASP A 306 2.91 -6.58 -6.78
N SER A 307 2.23 -6.62 -5.64
CA SER A 307 0.79 -6.35 -5.55
C SER A 307 0.47 -4.88 -5.88
N PHE A 308 1.21 -3.95 -5.29
CA PHE A 308 1.07 -2.51 -5.57
C PHE A 308 1.22 -2.23 -7.08
N ASN A 309 2.20 -2.86 -7.73
CA ASN A 309 2.47 -2.63 -9.15
C ASN A 309 1.27 -3.04 -10.05
N LYS A 310 0.38 -3.90 -9.58
CA LYS A 310 -0.84 -4.28 -10.30
C LYS A 310 -1.84 -3.13 -10.44
N VAL A 311 -1.69 -2.05 -9.65
CA VAL A 311 -2.61 -0.91 -9.72
C VAL A 311 -2.49 -0.16 -11.06
N PHE A 312 -1.30 -0.19 -11.69
CA PHE A 312 -1.00 0.59 -12.91
C PHE A 312 -1.55 -0.10 -14.16
N THR A 313 -2.87 -0.27 -14.20
CA THR A 313 -3.60 -0.89 -15.32
C THR A 313 -4.85 -0.07 -15.63
N TYR A 314 -5.38 -0.27 -16.82
CA TYR A 314 -6.66 0.31 -17.25
C TYR A 314 -7.75 -0.76 -17.22
N VAL A 315 -8.98 -0.33 -16.92
CA VAL A 315 -10.16 -1.19 -17.04
C VAL A 315 -10.27 -1.65 -18.50
N GLN A 316 -10.49 -2.95 -18.71
CA GLN A 316 -10.59 -3.54 -20.04
C GLN A 316 -12.03 -3.43 -20.57
N ASP A 317 -12.20 -3.38 -21.89
CA ASP A 317 -13.51 -3.32 -22.56
C ASP A 317 -14.38 -4.53 -22.22
N SER A 318 -13.76 -5.68 -21.94
CA SER A 318 -14.42 -6.92 -21.55
C SER A 318 -14.73 -7.02 -20.05
N ALA A 319 -14.48 -5.97 -19.28
CA ALA A 319 -14.59 -6.00 -17.82
C ALA A 319 -16.00 -6.36 -17.35
N THR A 320 -16.09 -7.32 -16.45
CA THR A 320 -17.33 -7.66 -15.74
C THR A 320 -17.66 -6.57 -14.71
N ASP A 321 -18.85 -6.60 -14.13
CA ASP A 321 -19.27 -5.65 -13.10
C ASP A 321 -18.27 -5.56 -11.93
N LYS A 322 -17.62 -6.66 -11.60
CA LYS A 322 -16.60 -6.69 -10.51
C LYS A 322 -15.27 -6.08 -10.93
N GLU A 323 -15.05 -5.89 -12.23
CA GLU A 323 -13.77 -5.43 -12.78
C GLU A 323 -13.82 -3.99 -13.29
N ARG A 324 -14.96 -3.31 -13.21
CA ARG A 324 -15.17 -1.96 -13.74
C ARG A 324 -14.48 -0.84 -12.95
N ASN A 325 -14.08 -1.11 -11.71
CA ASN A 325 -13.44 -0.09 -10.87
C ASN A 325 -12.01 0.18 -11.35
N GLY A 326 -11.65 1.44 -11.51
CA GLY A 326 -10.31 1.85 -11.94
C GLY A 326 -10.32 2.93 -13.00
N PHE A 327 -9.14 3.19 -13.56
CA PHE A 327 -8.96 4.15 -14.65
C PHE A 327 -9.31 3.53 -16.00
N TYR A 328 -9.98 4.32 -16.82
CA TYR A 328 -10.25 4.06 -18.24
C TYR A 328 -9.25 4.83 -19.10
N LYS A 329 -9.13 4.44 -20.38
CA LYS A 329 -8.14 5.05 -21.30
C LYS A 329 -8.43 6.52 -21.62
N ASP A 330 -9.68 6.96 -21.43
CA ASP A 330 -10.08 8.35 -21.62
C ASP A 330 -9.78 9.25 -20.41
N GLY A 331 -9.14 8.71 -19.37
CA GLY A 331 -8.79 9.43 -18.15
C GLY A 331 -9.84 9.33 -17.04
N SER A 332 -11.05 8.83 -17.32
CA SER A 332 -12.08 8.72 -16.30
C SER A 332 -11.70 7.66 -15.25
N TYR A 333 -12.07 7.92 -13.99
CA TYR A 333 -11.92 6.95 -12.90
C TYR A 333 -13.30 6.61 -12.36
N ILE A 334 -13.64 5.34 -12.42
CA ILE A 334 -14.93 4.83 -11.95
C ILE A 334 -14.70 3.97 -10.71
N ASP A 335 -15.60 4.08 -9.74
CA ASP A 335 -15.61 3.18 -8.59
C ASP A 335 -17.06 2.83 -8.23
N HIS A 336 -17.25 1.88 -7.33
CA HIS A 336 -18.59 1.39 -6.96
C HIS A 336 -19.41 1.03 -8.21
N LYS A 337 -18.76 0.41 -9.19
CA LYS A 337 -19.26 -0.05 -10.50
C LYS A 337 -19.50 1.09 -11.52
N ASP A 338 -20.25 2.13 -11.15
CA ASP A 338 -20.77 3.10 -12.13
C ASP A 338 -20.62 4.56 -11.70
N VAL A 339 -19.92 4.85 -10.59
CA VAL A 339 -19.81 6.21 -10.06
C VAL A 339 -18.51 6.85 -10.55
N PRO A 340 -18.56 8.02 -11.23
CA PRO A 340 -17.35 8.78 -11.52
C PRO A 340 -16.77 9.29 -10.18
N TYR A 341 -15.58 8.80 -9.84
CA TYR A 341 -15.05 8.94 -8.47
C TYR A 341 -13.60 9.42 -8.42
N THR A 342 -13.12 10.09 -9.46
CA THR A 342 -11.75 10.64 -9.50
C THR A 342 -11.48 11.51 -8.27
N GLY A 343 -12.43 12.37 -7.90
CA GLY A 343 -12.29 13.37 -6.83
C GLY A 343 -12.45 12.82 -5.41
N ALA A 344 -12.59 11.50 -5.24
CA ALA A 344 -12.63 10.88 -3.91
C ALA A 344 -11.79 9.60 -3.91
N TYR A 345 -12.29 8.47 -4.44
CA TYR A 345 -11.51 7.22 -4.47
C TYR A 345 -10.25 7.34 -5.33
N GLY A 346 -10.31 8.12 -6.43
CA GLY A 346 -9.13 8.43 -7.23
C GLY A 346 -8.08 9.22 -6.43
N VAL A 347 -8.52 10.18 -5.63
CA VAL A 347 -7.64 10.97 -4.75
C VAL A 347 -6.95 10.06 -3.72
N VAL A 348 -7.70 9.14 -3.09
CA VAL A 348 -7.13 8.16 -2.13
C VAL A 348 -6.04 7.32 -2.82
N LEU A 349 -6.34 6.85 -4.03
CA LEU A 349 -5.38 6.08 -4.84
C LEU A 349 -4.11 6.90 -5.11
N LEU A 350 -4.25 8.12 -5.59
CA LEU A 350 -3.10 8.98 -5.94
C LEU A 350 -2.26 9.34 -4.70
N GLU A 351 -2.92 9.68 -3.60
CA GLU A 351 -2.24 9.97 -2.33
C GLU A 351 -1.43 8.77 -1.86
N GLY A 352 -2.04 7.57 -1.87
CA GLY A 352 -1.35 6.33 -1.49
C GLY A 352 -0.14 6.06 -2.37
N ILE A 353 -0.26 6.24 -3.68
CA ILE A 353 0.86 6.09 -4.62
C ILE A 353 1.97 7.08 -4.26
N SER A 354 1.63 8.34 -3.95
CA SER A 354 2.61 9.37 -3.60
C SER A 354 3.36 9.05 -2.30
N GLN A 355 2.75 8.28 -1.40
CA GLN A 355 3.38 7.81 -0.17
C GLN A 355 4.26 6.58 -0.40
N MET A 356 3.82 5.66 -1.27
CA MET A 356 4.51 4.39 -1.49
C MET A 356 5.71 4.50 -2.43
N MET A 357 5.64 5.32 -3.48
CA MET A 357 6.71 5.38 -4.48
C MET A 357 8.07 5.79 -3.89
N PRO A 358 8.15 6.78 -2.98
CA PRO A 358 9.44 7.10 -2.33
C PRO A 358 10.01 5.91 -1.52
N MET A 359 9.12 5.14 -0.91
CA MET A 359 9.51 3.92 -0.18
C MET A 359 10.08 2.86 -1.11
N ILE A 360 9.33 2.55 -2.18
CA ILE A 360 9.68 1.51 -3.15
C ILE A 360 11.02 1.84 -3.82
N LYS A 361 11.27 3.12 -4.11
CA LYS A 361 12.54 3.61 -4.68
C LYS A 361 13.75 3.20 -3.85
N GLU A 362 13.59 3.11 -2.54
CA GLU A 362 14.68 2.76 -1.61
C GLU A 362 14.83 1.25 -1.40
N THR A 363 13.99 0.43 -2.04
CA THR A 363 14.05 -1.03 -1.93
C THR A 363 14.84 -1.65 -3.10
N PRO A 364 15.35 -2.88 -2.94
CA PRO A 364 15.95 -3.60 -4.07
C PRO A 364 14.94 -4.09 -5.11
N PHE A 365 13.65 -3.81 -4.92
CA PHE A 365 12.55 -4.23 -5.81
C PHE A 365 12.04 -3.10 -6.71
N ASN A 366 12.78 -2.01 -6.82
CA ASN A 366 12.44 -0.82 -7.61
C ASN A 366 12.80 -1.04 -9.09
N ASP A 367 11.92 -1.68 -9.85
CA ASP A 367 12.18 -2.03 -11.26
C ASP A 367 10.95 -1.78 -12.15
N LYS A 368 10.27 -0.64 -11.99
CA LYS A 368 9.03 -0.38 -12.74
C LYS A 368 8.94 1.03 -13.32
N THR A 369 9.84 1.34 -14.27
CA THR A 369 9.82 2.64 -14.97
C THR A 369 8.52 2.87 -15.76
N GLN A 370 7.90 1.79 -16.27
CA GLN A 370 6.65 1.88 -17.03
C GLN A 370 5.49 2.42 -16.18
N ASN A 371 5.51 2.22 -14.87
CA ASN A 371 4.48 2.73 -13.96
C ASN A 371 4.40 4.26 -14.00
N ASN A 372 5.53 4.94 -14.19
CA ASN A 372 5.57 6.41 -14.28
C ASN A 372 4.80 6.91 -15.50
N THR A 373 4.87 6.22 -16.64
CA THR A 373 4.13 6.58 -17.86
C THR A 373 2.62 6.49 -17.64
N THR A 374 2.15 5.40 -17.04
CA THR A 374 0.73 5.19 -16.72
C THR A 374 0.25 6.24 -15.72
N LEU A 375 1.02 6.47 -14.66
CA LEU A 375 0.69 7.44 -13.61
C LEU A 375 0.58 8.85 -14.21
N LYS A 376 1.53 9.22 -15.08
CA LYS A 376 1.52 10.53 -15.77
C LYS A 376 0.24 10.70 -16.59
N SER A 377 -0.17 9.67 -17.33
CA SER A 377 -1.43 9.72 -18.09
C SER A 377 -2.65 9.89 -17.18
N TRP A 378 -2.72 9.17 -16.08
CA TRP A 378 -3.81 9.33 -15.11
C TRP A 378 -3.87 10.76 -14.55
N ILE A 379 -2.70 11.34 -14.25
CA ILE A 379 -2.63 12.71 -13.71
C ILE A 379 -3.08 13.70 -14.80
N ASP A 380 -2.49 13.64 -15.97
CA ASP A 380 -2.71 14.62 -17.07
C ASP A 380 -4.13 14.53 -17.63
N ASP A 381 -4.65 13.32 -17.81
CA ASP A 381 -5.94 13.10 -18.48
C ASP A 381 -7.10 12.91 -17.50
N GLY A 382 -6.82 12.48 -16.25
CA GLY A 382 -7.86 12.15 -15.28
C GLY A 382 -8.03 13.20 -14.17
N PHE A 383 -6.95 13.60 -13.50
CA PHE A 383 -7.05 14.52 -12.36
C PHE A 383 -7.05 15.98 -12.76
N LEU A 384 -6.08 16.40 -13.59
CA LEU A 384 -5.89 17.83 -13.89
C LEU A 384 -7.10 18.47 -14.58
N PRO A 385 -7.79 17.79 -15.54
CA PRO A 385 -8.97 18.39 -16.16
C PRO A 385 -10.15 18.64 -15.20
N LEU A 386 -10.16 18.00 -14.04
CA LEU A 386 -11.23 18.13 -13.05
C LEU A 386 -10.92 19.18 -11.97
N ILE A 387 -9.78 19.88 -12.08
CA ILE A 387 -9.36 20.86 -11.07
C ILE A 387 -9.32 22.24 -11.68
N TYR A 388 -10.08 23.18 -11.11
CA TYR A 388 -10.11 24.56 -11.56
C TYR A 388 -9.98 25.51 -10.36
N LYS A 389 -8.94 26.36 -10.39
CA LYS A 389 -8.65 27.37 -9.35
C LYS A 389 -8.68 26.80 -7.93
N GLY A 390 -8.08 25.61 -7.76
CA GLY A 390 -7.96 24.98 -6.45
C GLY A 390 -9.17 24.15 -6.02
N GLU A 391 -10.17 23.98 -6.90
CA GLU A 391 -11.34 23.18 -6.60
C GLU A 391 -11.43 21.95 -7.49
N MET A 392 -11.67 20.79 -6.90
CA MET A 392 -12.01 19.55 -7.59
C MET A 392 -13.49 19.59 -7.96
N MET A 393 -13.84 19.33 -9.21
CA MET A 393 -15.24 19.31 -9.66
C MET A 393 -16.08 18.29 -8.86
N ASP A 394 -17.18 18.73 -8.27
CA ASP A 394 -18.09 17.93 -7.43
C ASP A 394 -18.65 16.71 -8.17
N LEU A 395 -18.84 16.80 -9.47
CA LEU A 395 -19.37 15.67 -10.27
C LEU A 395 -18.49 14.40 -10.16
N SER A 396 -17.22 14.55 -9.78
CA SER A 396 -16.27 13.45 -9.63
C SER A 396 -16.07 13.01 -8.17
N ARG A 397 -16.81 13.60 -7.20
CA ARG A 397 -16.57 13.36 -5.78
C ARG A 397 -17.60 12.41 -5.13
N GLY A 398 -18.66 12.04 -5.84
CA GLY A 398 -19.69 11.12 -5.35
C GLY A 398 -20.19 11.51 -3.96
N ARG A 399 -20.32 10.55 -3.04
CA ARG A 399 -20.84 10.81 -1.67
C ARG A 399 -19.91 11.68 -0.81
N ALA A 400 -18.68 11.95 -1.24
CA ALA A 400 -17.75 12.83 -0.50
C ALA A 400 -18.30 14.27 -0.42
N ILE A 401 -19.17 14.68 -1.34
CA ILE A 401 -19.79 16.02 -1.33
C ILE A 401 -20.66 16.24 -0.08
N SER A 402 -21.17 15.19 0.54
CA SER A 402 -22.01 15.28 1.74
C SER A 402 -21.24 15.21 3.06
N ARG A 403 -19.91 15.03 2.99
CA ARG A 403 -19.08 14.92 4.19
C ARG A 403 -18.64 16.31 4.67
N GLU A 404 -18.96 16.63 5.91
CA GLU A 404 -18.74 17.95 6.51
C GLU A 404 -17.27 18.44 6.41
N ASN A 405 -16.33 17.53 6.54
CA ASN A 405 -14.89 17.86 6.60
C ASN A 405 -14.14 17.59 5.31
N GLU A 406 -14.84 17.23 4.22
CA GLU A 406 -14.24 16.97 2.91
C GLU A 406 -14.79 17.97 1.90
N THR A 407 -13.99 18.92 1.49
CA THR A 407 -14.38 19.97 0.52
C THR A 407 -13.77 19.70 -0.85
N SER A 408 -14.26 20.42 -1.88
CA SER A 408 -13.66 20.43 -3.22
C SER A 408 -12.22 20.93 -3.14
N HIS A 409 -11.95 21.92 -2.28
CA HIS A 409 -10.59 22.46 -2.05
C HIS A 409 -9.67 21.43 -1.38
N SER A 410 -10.16 20.67 -0.38
CA SER A 410 -9.33 19.65 0.28
C SER A 410 -8.97 18.51 -0.68
N ALA A 411 -9.90 18.11 -1.54
CA ALA A 411 -9.64 17.09 -2.57
C ALA A 411 -8.55 17.55 -3.55
N SER A 412 -8.67 18.80 -4.03
CA SER A 412 -7.67 19.41 -4.91
C SER A 412 -6.32 19.54 -4.22
N ALA A 413 -6.29 20.00 -2.96
CA ALA A 413 -5.05 20.16 -2.19
C ALA A 413 -4.31 18.82 -2.04
N THR A 414 -5.06 17.73 -1.82
CA THR A 414 -4.47 16.38 -1.75
C THR A 414 -3.82 15.97 -3.08
N VAL A 415 -4.46 16.29 -4.21
CA VAL A 415 -3.86 16.06 -5.54
C VAL A 415 -2.59 16.89 -5.67
N MET A 416 -2.63 18.17 -5.34
CA MET A 416 -1.47 19.07 -5.48
C MET A 416 -0.26 18.60 -4.66
N ILE A 417 -0.47 18.20 -3.41
CA ILE A 417 0.66 17.71 -2.60
C ILE A 417 1.16 16.34 -3.12
N SER A 418 0.26 15.51 -3.63
CA SER A 418 0.65 14.23 -4.25
C SER A 418 1.54 14.47 -5.48
N LEU A 419 1.19 15.44 -6.33
CA LEU A 419 2.02 15.83 -7.48
C LEU A 419 3.40 16.33 -7.03
N LEU A 420 3.42 17.12 -5.98
CA LEU A 420 4.68 17.68 -5.45
C LEU A 420 5.58 16.57 -4.89
N ARG A 421 5.01 15.60 -4.18
CA ARG A 421 5.75 14.42 -3.69
C ARG A 421 6.29 13.57 -4.85
N LEU A 422 5.45 13.34 -5.87
CA LEU A 422 5.77 12.49 -7.03
C LEU A 422 6.75 13.16 -8.00
N SER A 423 6.82 14.49 -8.02
CA SER A 423 7.65 15.24 -8.96
C SER A 423 9.13 14.81 -8.90
N ASP A 424 9.62 14.43 -7.74
CA ASP A 424 11.01 14.01 -7.57
C ASP A 424 11.31 12.62 -8.18
N ALA A 425 10.27 11.86 -8.49
CA ALA A 425 10.39 10.54 -9.15
C ALA A 425 10.20 10.63 -10.68
N MET A 426 9.86 11.83 -11.21
CA MET A 426 9.58 12.05 -12.62
C MET A 426 10.82 12.60 -13.36
N ASP A 427 10.77 12.58 -14.70
CA ASP A 427 11.78 13.24 -15.52
C ASP A 427 11.73 14.77 -15.31
N GLU A 428 12.81 15.47 -15.62
CA GLU A 428 12.94 16.91 -15.33
C GLU A 428 11.86 17.76 -15.99
N SER A 429 11.40 17.40 -17.17
CA SER A 429 10.34 18.13 -17.87
C SER A 429 9.00 17.98 -17.14
N THR A 430 8.63 16.77 -16.78
CA THR A 430 7.41 16.48 -16.02
C THR A 430 7.47 17.10 -14.61
N LYS A 431 8.62 17.04 -13.98
CA LYS A 431 8.87 17.66 -12.67
C LYS A 431 8.61 19.17 -12.72
N ALA A 432 9.19 19.85 -13.72
CA ALA A 432 9.00 21.29 -13.91
C ALA A 432 7.53 21.65 -14.16
N LYS A 433 6.87 20.87 -15.03
CA LYS A 433 5.44 21.01 -15.35
C LYS A 433 4.58 20.87 -14.08
N TYR A 434 4.79 19.82 -13.29
CA TYR A 434 3.98 19.58 -12.10
C TYR A 434 4.21 20.66 -11.02
N LYS A 435 5.44 21.11 -10.83
CA LYS A 435 5.73 22.23 -9.92
C LYS A 435 5.00 23.51 -10.35
N GLN A 436 5.01 23.82 -11.64
CA GLN A 436 4.29 24.98 -12.18
C GLN A 436 2.78 24.84 -11.95
N ILE A 437 2.19 23.67 -12.22
CA ILE A 437 0.76 23.39 -12.04
C ILE A 437 0.39 23.58 -10.56
N VAL A 438 1.13 22.97 -9.65
CA VAL A 438 0.87 23.07 -8.21
C VAL A 438 0.92 24.53 -7.75
N LYS A 439 1.97 25.25 -8.14
CA LYS A 439 2.12 26.68 -7.78
C LYS A 439 0.96 27.52 -8.32
N THR A 440 0.56 27.29 -9.57
CA THR A 440 -0.55 27.99 -10.22
C THR A 440 -1.87 27.70 -9.49
N SER A 441 -2.15 26.44 -9.21
CA SER A 441 -3.38 26.02 -8.54
C SER A 441 -3.51 26.69 -7.16
N VAL A 442 -2.46 26.61 -6.36
CA VAL A 442 -2.43 27.16 -5.01
C VAL A 442 -2.60 28.69 -5.03
N LYS A 443 -1.89 29.38 -5.95
CA LYS A 443 -1.96 30.86 -6.03
C LYS A 443 -3.27 31.38 -6.62
N SER A 444 -3.97 30.57 -7.42
CA SER A 444 -5.25 30.98 -8.01
C SER A 444 -6.45 30.70 -7.10
N ASP A 445 -6.26 29.91 -6.05
CA ASP A 445 -7.33 29.53 -5.10
C ASP A 445 -7.47 30.65 -4.05
N SER A 446 -8.54 31.45 -4.19
CA SER A 446 -8.80 32.57 -3.28
C SER A 446 -9.20 32.13 -1.87
N SER A 447 -9.63 30.87 -1.70
CA SER A 447 -10.01 30.32 -0.41
C SER A 447 -8.90 29.48 0.23
N TYR A 448 -7.81 29.21 -0.49
CA TYR A 448 -6.71 28.39 0.00
C TYR A 448 -6.00 29.08 1.16
N LYS A 449 -6.15 28.48 2.31
CA LYS A 449 -5.32 28.85 3.47
C LYS A 449 -4.16 27.86 3.43
N GLN A 450 -3.02 28.37 3.03
CA GLN A 450 -1.80 27.59 2.89
C GLN A 450 -1.61 26.71 4.11
N ASN A 451 -1.46 25.43 3.89
CA ASN A 451 -1.15 24.45 4.93
C ASN A 451 -2.32 23.96 5.80
N ASP A 452 -3.55 24.44 5.61
CA ASP A 452 -4.71 23.89 6.33
C ASP A 452 -4.97 22.41 5.94
N TYR A 453 -4.53 22.01 4.75
CA TYR A 453 -4.74 20.66 4.20
C TYR A 453 -3.49 19.78 4.23
N LEU A 454 -2.34 20.32 4.63
CA LEU A 454 -1.07 19.59 4.60
C LEU A 454 -0.87 18.78 5.87
N SER A 455 -0.53 17.50 5.72
CA SER A 455 -0.49 16.57 6.85
C SER A 455 0.89 16.43 7.50
N SER A 456 1.96 16.87 6.83
CA SER A 456 3.33 16.71 7.35
C SER A 456 4.13 18.01 7.28
N TYR A 457 5.16 18.11 8.12
CA TYR A 457 6.13 19.22 8.07
C TYR A 457 6.90 19.20 6.74
N SER A 458 7.15 18.02 6.18
CA SER A 458 7.75 17.88 4.84
C SER A 458 6.88 18.53 3.76
N ASP A 459 5.57 18.28 3.78
CA ASP A 459 4.63 18.86 2.82
C ASP A 459 4.58 20.39 2.97
N ILE A 460 4.51 20.89 4.20
CA ILE A 460 4.51 22.35 4.49
C ILE A 460 5.79 22.97 3.95
N SER A 461 6.93 22.35 4.22
CA SER A 461 8.25 22.83 3.77
C SER A 461 8.34 22.85 2.24
N LYS A 462 7.94 21.76 1.57
CA LYS A 462 7.95 21.67 0.10
C LYS A 462 7.04 22.71 -0.54
N MET A 463 5.83 22.87 -0.01
CA MET A 463 4.85 23.83 -0.55
C MET A 463 5.37 25.27 -0.36
N LYS A 464 5.89 25.61 0.82
CA LYS A 464 6.49 26.93 1.08
C LYS A 464 7.62 27.23 0.08
N SER A 465 8.56 26.29 -0.05
CA SER A 465 9.70 26.45 -0.97
C SER A 465 9.21 26.66 -2.41
N LEU A 466 8.21 25.92 -2.84
CA LEU A 466 7.63 26.04 -4.19
C LEU A 466 6.99 27.41 -4.40
N ILE A 467 6.21 27.89 -3.46
CA ILE A 467 5.49 29.18 -3.56
C ILE A 467 6.48 30.34 -3.62
N GLU A 468 7.54 30.26 -2.83
CA GLU A 468 8.58 31.31 -2.73
C GLU A 468 9.58 31.29 -3.89
N ASP A 469 9.70 30.19 -4.64
CA ASP A 469 10.66 30.05 -5.74
C ASP A 469 10.26 30.93 -6.94
N SER A 470 10.92 32.10 -7.07
CA SER A 470 10.65 33.07 -8.14
C SER A 470 11.00 32.55 -9.54
N THR A 471 11.79 31.48 -9.65
CA THR A 471 12.16 30.91 -10.95
C THR A 471 11.02 30.10 -11.58
N ILE A 472 10.03 29.68 -10.79
CA ILE A 472 8.87 28.93 -11.28
C ILE A 472 7.72 29.91 -11.53
N SER A 473 7.38 30.09 -12.84
CA SER A 473 6.23 30.95 -13.25
C SER A 473 4.90 30.25 -12.96
N THR A 474 3.85 31.09 -12.90
CA THR A 474 2.49 30.56 -12.89
C THR A 474 1.91 30.58 -14.31
N UNK A 475 1.42 29.55 -14.62
CA UNK A 475 0.97 29.45 -15.85
C UNK A 475 -0.35 29.81 -15.88
N PHE A 476 -0.83 30.17 -16.94
CA PHE A 476 -2.28 30.35 -17.14
C PHE A 476 -2.89 29.01 -17.53
N PHE A 477 -3.82 28.52 -16.79
CA PHE A 477 -4.54 27.26 -17.05
C PHE A 477 -5.36 27.24 -18.36
N PHE A 478 -5.49 28.37 -19.04
CA PHE A 478 -6.36 28.49 -20.19
C PHE A 478 -5.95 27.67 -21.41
N ASN A 479 -4.72 27.21 -21.49
CA ASN A 479 -4.25 26.48 -22.68
C ASN A 479 -4.59 24.97 -22.66
N TYR A 480 -5.16 24.44 -21.55
CA TYR A 480 -5.47 23.01 -21.46
C TYR A 480 -6.90 22.65 -21.88
N PHE A 481 -7.75 23.66 -22.10
CA PHE A 481 -9.17 23.43 -22.40
C PHE A 481 -9.61 23.84 -23.82
N ILE A 482 -8.67 24.20 -24.70
CA ILE A 482 -9.02 24.79 -26.01
C ILE A 482 -8.34 24.09 -27.20
N ASP A 483 -7.83 22.88 -27.05
CA ASP A 483 -7.34 22.12 -28.23
C ASP A 483 -8.19 20.88 -28.46
#